data_d19f7034474645ef29cd9e9a61704211
#
_entry.id   d19f7034474645ef29cd9e9a61704211
#
_cell.length_a   1.000
_cell.length_b   1.000
_cell.length_c   1.000
_cell.angle_alpha   90.00
_cell.angle_beta   90.00
_cell.angle_gamma   90.00
#
_symmetry.space_group_name_H-M   'P 1'
#
loop_
_entity.id
_entity.type
_entity.pdbx_description
1 polymer ?
#
loop_
_entity_poly.entity_id
_entity_poly.type
_entity_poly.pdbx_seq_one_letter_code
_entity_poly.pdbx_strand_id
1 'polypeptide(L)'
;MKRHTVLLLLAAVLAVAACGGGEATPTPEPTPTPTPTPTPVYKTYSEPPPMTIDTSKQYTATIETEKGNLVLELFAADAPVTVNNFVFLANDGFYDGNQFHRVVPGFMAQGGDPTGTSTFGPGYFIANEITEHTHVAGAISMANSGADRNGCQFFICYAAQPHLDGSYSVFGQLTEGMDVLESLTPRDPSTATVPGDTIVRITIEED
;
A
#
# COMPACT_ATOMS: atom_id res chain seq x y z
N MET A 1 13.51 -6.51 91.70
CA MET A 1 12.83 -5.88 92.91
C MET A 1 11.61 -5.15 92.42
N LYS A 2 10.45 -5.50 93.07
CA LYS A 2 9.19 -4.71 93.23
C LYS A 2 8.42 -4.45 91.94
N ARG A 3 7.27 -4.89 91.79
CA ARG A 3 5.99 -5.15 92.45
C ARG A 3 4.85 -4.50 91.60
N HIS A 4 4.00 -5.36 91.20
CA HIS A 4 2.51 -5.33 91.19
C HIS A 4 1.80 -3.93 91.06
N THR A 5 0.84 -3.83 90.11
CA THR A 5 -0.56 -3.75 90.61
C THR A 5 -1.49 -4.09 89.46
N VAL A 6 -2.37 -5.07 89.72
CA VAL A 6 -3.58 -5.43 88.96
C VAL A 6 -4.65 -4.39 89.25
N LEU A 7 -5.38 -3.94 88.25
CA LEU A 7 -6.68 -3.39 88.49
C LEU A 7 -7.67 -3.87 87.41
N LEU A 8 -8.54 -4.77 87.83
CA LEU A 8 -9.75 -5.14 87.14
C LEU A 8 -10.75 -3.98 87.23
N LEU A 9 -11.39 -3.63 86.14
CA LEU A 9 -12.71 -3.00 86.19
C LEU A 9 -13.59 -3.52 85.04
N LEU A 10 -14.77 -3.88 85.46
CA LEU A 10 -15.87 -4.65 84.86
C LEU A 10 -16.69 -3.78 83.95
N ALA A 11 -17.22 -4.44 82.90
CA ALA A 11 -18.56 -4.24 82.26
C ALA A 11 -18.91 -2.96 81.56
N ALA A 12 -19.23 -3.14 80.28
CA ALA A 12 -20.60 -2.91 79.79
C ALA A 12 -20.73 -3.40 78.36
N VAL A 13 -21.53 -4.45 78.16
CA VAL A 13 -21.97 -4.94 76.86
C VAL A 13 -23.06 -3.95 76.37
N LEU A 14 -22.74 -3.21 75.28
CA LEU A 14 -23.76 -2.50 74.53
C LEU A 14 -23.81 -3.14 73.15
N ALA A 15 -24.84 -3.97 72.93
CA ALA A 15 -25.22 -4.50 71.62
C ALA A 15 -25.77 -3.39 70.74
N VAL A 16 -24.99 -2.91 69.78
CA VAL A 16 -25.48 -2.08 68.69
C VAL A 16 -25.72 -2.97 67.49
N ALA A 17 -27.00 -3.20 67.16
CA ALA A 17 -27.41 -3.84 65.93
C ALA A 17 -27.06 -2.90 64.76
N ALA A 18 -25.97 -3.15 64.07
CA ALA A 18 -25.65 -2.50 62.80
C ALA A 18 -26.44 -3.19 61.68
N CYS A 19 -27.47 -2.50 61.15
CA CYS A 19 -28.10 -2.81 59.87
C CYS A 19 -27.00 -2.81 58.79
N GLY A 20 -26.76 -3.96 58.22
CA GLY A 20 -25.88 -4.12 57.05
C GLY A 20 -26.49 -3.47 55.83
N GLY A 21 -26.09 -2.23 55.49
CA GLY A 21 -26.31 -1.65 54.18
C GLY A 21 -25.34 -2.36 53.19
N GLY A 22 -25.87 -3.29 52.45
CA GLY A 22 -25.11 -3.90 51.32
C GLY A 22 -24.90 -2.80 50.26
N GLU A 23 -23.66 -2.34 50.16
CA GLU A 23 -23.22 -1.47 49.10
C GLU A 23 -23.27 -2.28 47.79
N ALA A 24 -24.22 -1.94 46.90
CA ALA A 24 -24.36 -2.57 45.60
C ALA A 24 -23.08 -2.25 44.78
N THR A 25 -22.28 -3.25 44.51
CA THR A 25 -21.17 -3.15 43.57
C THR A 25 -21.71 -2.65 42.22
N PRO A 26 -21.20 -1.55 41.66
CA PRO A 26 -21.69 -1.07 40.37
C PRO A 26 -21.47 -2.16 39.30
N THR A 27 -22.54 -2.54 38.62
CA THR A 27 -22.47 -3.43 37.45
C THR A 27 -21.59 -2.74 36.40
N PRO A 28 -20.55 -3.39 35.86
CA PRO A 28 -19.72 -2.76 34.84
C PRO A 28 -20.59 -2.42 33.63
N GLU A 29 -20.51 -1.16 33.21
CA GLU A 29 -21.17 -0.67 32.01
C GLU A 29 -20.62 -1.48 30.80
N PRO A 30 -21.49 -1.97 29.88
CA PRO A 30 -21.03 -2.76 28.75
C PRO A 30 -20.05 -1.93 27.89
N THR A 31 -18.84 -2.43 27.74
CA THR A 31 -17.84 -1.84 26.83
C THR A 31 -18.47 -1.72 25.44
N PRO A 32 -18.45 -0.55 24.80
CA PRO A 32 -19.01 -0.40 23.46
C PRO A 32 -18.35 -1.38 22.50
N THR A 33 -19.18 -2.19 21.85
CA THR A 33 -18.71 -3.09 20.78
C THR A 33 -18.10 -2.21 19.68
N PRO A 34 -16.87 -2.48 19.23
CA PRO A 34 -16.26 -1.67 18.17
C PRO A 34 -17.13 -1.74 16.92
N THR A 35 -17.54 -0.59 16.41
CA THR A 35 -18.22 -0.49 15.12
C THR A 35 -17.30 -1.08 14.05
N PRO A 36 -17.77 -2.03 13.22
CA PRO A 36 -16.92 -2.61 12.18
C PRO A 36 -16.45 -1.48 11.24
N THR A 37 -15.13 -1.36 11.08
CA THR A 37 -14.53 -0.48 10.07
C THR A 37 -15.01 -0.96 8.70
N PRO A 38 -15.54 -0.09 7.83
CA PRO A 38 -15.98 -0.50 6.51
C PRO A 38 -14.80 -1.11 5.74
N THR A 39 -15.02 -2.27 5.14
CA THR A 39 -14.02 -2.90 4.27
C THR A 39 -13.78 -2.01 3.06
N PRO A 40 -12.53 -1.67 2.73
CA PRO A 40 -12.23 -0.89 1.54
C PRO A 40 -12.80 -1.58 0.28
N VAL A 41 -13.46 -0.82 -0.58
CA VAL A 41 -13.92 -1.29 -1.88
C VAL A 41 -12.92 -0.80 -2.92
N TYR A 42 -12.20 -1.73 -3.53
CA TYR A 42 -11.24 -1.44 -4.59
C TYR A 42 -11.90 -1.55 -5.97
N LYS A 43 -11.45 -0.71 -6.92
CA LYS A 43 -11.94 -0.74 -8.30
C LYS A 43 -11.55 -2.04 -8.99
N THR A 44 -12.50 -2.66 -9.67
CA THR A 44 -12.29 -3.84 -10.52
C THR A 44 -13.10 -3.70 -11.80
N TYR A 45 -12.63 -4.31 -12.88
CA TYR A 45 -13.24 -4.22 -14.21
C TYR A 45 -13.45 -5.63 -14.75
N SER A 46 -14.46 -5.80 -15.60
CA SER A 46 -14.83 -7.11 -16.18
C SER A 46 -13.92 -7.54 -17.33
N GLU A 47 -13.22 -6.61 -17.97
CA GLU A 47 -12.41 -6.84 -19.17
C GLU A 47 -11.30 -5.76 -19.28
N PRO A 48 -10.23 -6.00 -20.06
CA PRO A 48 -9.23 -4.99 -20.38
C PRO A 48 -9.87 -3.77 -21.06
N PRO A 49 -9.31 -2.56 -20.88
CA PRO A 49 -9.83 -1.36 -21.54
C PRO A 49 -9.70 -1.46 -23.06
N PRO A 50 -10.67 -0.90 -23.81
CA PRO A 50 -10.48 -0.71 -25.25
C PRO A 50 -9.27 0.18 -25.52
N MET A 51 -8.66 0.04 -26.70
CA MET A 51 -7.56 0.91 -27.10
C MET A 51 -8.08 2.35 -27.29
N THR A 52 -7.59 3.28 -26.49
CA THR A 52 -7.99 4.69 -26.50
C THR A 52 -6.83 5.65 -26.73
N ILE A 53 -5.59 5.19 -26.56
CA ILE A 53 -4.41 6.01 -26.83
C ILE A 53 -4.11 6.04 -28.34
N ASP A 54 -3.47 7.13 -28.78
CA ASP A 54 -2.89 7.25 -30.12
C ASP A 54 -1.40 6.88 -30.03
N THR A 55 -1.03 5.73 -30.61
CA THR A 55 0.36 5.21 -30.56
C THR A 55 1.37 6.04 -31.32
N SER A 56 0.94 7.05 -32.09
CA SER A 56 1.82 7.99 -32.78
C SER A 56 2.19 9.20 -31.93
N LYS A 57 1.57 9.36 -30.77
CA LYS A 57 1.78 10.45 -29.82
C LYS A 57 2.74 10.06 -28.69
N GLN A 58 3.26 11.07 -28.02
CA GLN A 58 4.06 10.89 -26.80
C GLN A 58 3.15 10.98 -25.59
N TYR A 59 3.46 10.19 -24.58
CA TYR A 59 2.75 10.17 -23.29
C TYR A 59 3.76 10.34 -22.17
N THR A 60 3.48 11.29 -21.28
CA THR A 60 4.23 11.50 -20.06
C THR A 60 3.36 11.19 -18.86
N ALA A 61 3.85 10.33 -17.96
CA ALA A 61 3.20 10.03 -16.70
C ALA A 61 3.96 10.70 -15.55
N THR A 62 3.23 11.42 -14.69
CA THR A 62 3.79 11.94 -13.43
C THR A 62 3.17 11.18 -12.27
N ILE A 63 3.99 10.39 -11.58
CA ILE A 63 3.62 9.73 -10.32
C ILE A 63 3.94 10.71 -9.18
N GLU A 64 2.91 11.32 -8.61
CA GLU A 64 3.05 12.19 -7.44
C GLU A 64 3.14 11.35 -6.17
N THR A 65 4.17 11.57 -5.37
CA THR A 65 4.35 10.91 -4.08
C THR A 65 4.52 11.95 -2.96
N GLU A 66 4.40 11.53 -1.72
CA GLU A 66 4.70 12.39 -0.56
C GLU A 66 6.18 12.84 -0.51
N LYS A 67 7.06 12.18 -1.27
CA LYS A 67 8.49 12.48 -1.34
C LYS A 67 8.90 13.29 -2.56
N GLY A 68 7.97 13.52 -3.50
CA GLY A 68 8.21 14.25 -4.75
C GLY A 68 7.61 13.51 -5.94
N ASN A 69 7.94 13.99 -7.13
CA ASN A 69 7.40 13.48 -8.38
C ASN A 69 8.41 12.56 -9.08
N LEU A 70 7.87 11.51 -9.70
CA LEU A 70 8.57 10.64 -10.65
C LEU A 70 7.96 10.90 -12.03
N VAL A 71 8.74 11.45 -12.98
CA VAL A 71 8.26 11.76 -14.32
C VAL A 71 8.79 10.70 -15.29
N LEU A 72 7.87 10.10 -16.06
CA LEU A 72 8.17 8.98 -16.94
C LEU A 72 7.69 9.27 -18.37
N GLU A 73 8.55 9.02 -19.35
CA GLU A 73 8.15 8.86 -20.75
C GLU A 73 7.59 7.44 -20.93
N LEU A 74 6.43 7.32 -21.59
CA LEU A 74 5.80 6.03 -21.88
C LEU A 74 5.99 5.64 -23.36
N PHE A 75 6.32 4.39 -23.60
CA PHE A 75 6.63 3.86 -24.93
C PHE A 75 5.38 3.36 -25.65
N ALA A 76 4.46 4.29 -26.00
CA ALA A 76 3.15 3.97 -26.58
C ALA A 76 3.25 3.25 -27.94
N ALA A 77 4.29 3.53 -28.73
CA ALA A 77 4.53 2.86 -30.02
C ALA A 77 5.01 1.40 -29.87
N ASP A 78 5.79 1.13 -28.80
CA ASP A 78 6.47 -0.16 -28.63
C ASP A 78 5.69 -1.13 -27.73
N ALA A 79 4.93 -0.59 -26.75
CA ALA A 79 4.11 -1.37 -25.83
C ALA A 79 2.68 -0.80 -25.71
N PRO A 80 1.93 -0.73 -26.84
CA PRO A 80 0.66 -0.02 -26.91
C PRO A 80 -0.41 -0.53 -25.97
N VAL A 81 -0.55 -1.84 -25.77
CA VAL A 81 -1.57 -2.42 -24.88
C VAL A 81 -1.23 -2.13 -23.42
N THR A 82 0.05 -2.21 -23.07
CA THR A 82 0.54 -1.95 -21.72
C THR A 82 0.39 -0.47 -21.37
N VAL A 83 0.80 0.44 -22.27
CA VAL A 83 0.64 1.89 -22.06
C VAL A 83 -0.83 2.25 -21.98
N ASN A 84 -1.68 1.74 -22.88
CA ASN A 84 -3.12 1.98 -22.84
C ASN A 84 -3.74 1.53 -21.51
N ASN A 85 -3.36 0.36 -21.01
CA ASN A 85 -3.81 -0.14 -19.72
C ASN A 85 -3.40 0.77 -18.56
N PHE A 86 -2.13 1.17 -18.54
CA PHE A 86 -1.61 2.07 -17.51
C PHE A 86 -2.28 3.44 -17.53
N VAL A 87 -2.42 4.04 -18.72
CA VAL A 87 -3.11 5.32 -18.95
C VAL A 87 -4.58 5.25 -18.51
N PHE A 88 -5.29 4.19 -18.90
CA PHE A 88 -6.68 3.98 -18.48
C PHE A 88 -6.82 3.92 -16.96
N LEU A 89 -6.01 3.12 -16.30
CA LEU A 89 -6.04 2.97 -14.84
C LEU A 89 -5.67 4.28 -14.13
N ALA A 90 -4.68 5.00 -14.64
CA ALA A 90 -4.27 6.30 -14.10
C ALA A 90 -5.39 7.34 -14.21
N ASN A 91 -5.97 7.50 -15.42
CA ASN A 91 -7.05 8.45 -15.68
C ASN A 91 -8.33 8.14 -14.91
N ASP A 92 -8.60 6.86 -14.62
CA ASP A 92 -9.73 6.47 -13.75
C ASP A 92 -9.43 6.65 -12.25
N GLY A 93 -8.22 7.13 -11.86
CA GLY A 93 -7.81 7.29 -10.45
C GLY A 93 -7.66 5.96 -9.72
N PHE A 94 -7.35 4.87 -10.44
CA PHE A 94 -7.13 3.54 -9.83
C PHE A 94 -5.92 3.55 -8.90
N TYR A 95 -4.91 4.35 -9.21
CA TYR A 95 -3.67 4.43 -8.46
C TYR A 95 -3.69 5.43 -7.31
N ASP A 96 -4.74 6.26 -7.20
CA ASP A 96 -4.83 7.31 -6.20
C ASP A 96 -4.87 6.73 -4.78
N GLY A 97 -3.96 7.20 -3.93
CA GLY A 97 -3.81 6.70 -2.56
C GLY A 97 -3.17 5.31 -2.45
N ASN A 98 -2.75 4.70 -3.54
CA ASN A 98 -1.98 3.45 -3.51
C ASN A 98 -0.61 3.70 -2.87
N GLN A 99 0.21 2.67 -2.76
CA GLN A 99 1.53 2.77 -2.15
C GLN A 99 2.58 2.00 -2.96
N PHE A 100 3.83 2.39 -2.80
CA PHE A 100 4.95 1.52 -3.14
C PHE A 100 5.04 0.43 -2.07
N HIS A 101 4.35 -0.68 -2.33
CA HIS A 101 4.17 -1.74 -1.33
C HIS A 101 5.39 -2.67 -1.20
N ARG A 102 6.28 -2.69 -2.19
CA ARG A 102 7.53 -3.44 -2.16
C ARG A 102 8.67 -2.58 -2.70
N VAL A 103 9.64 -2.27 -1.85
CA VAL A 103 10.80 -1.43 -2.17
C VAL A 103 12.06 -2.16 -1.75
N VAL A 104 12.85 -2.59 -2.73
CA VAL A 104 14.10 -3.32 -2.54
C VAL A 104 15.25 -2.48 -3.10
N PRO A 105 16.04 -1.82 -2.24
CA PRO A 105 17.13 -0.96 -2.67
C PRO A 105 18.11 -1.67 -3.62
N GLY A 106 18.51 -0.98 -4.68
CA GLY A 106 19.38 -1.53 -5.73
C GLY A 106 18.72 -2.50 -6.69
N PHE A 107 17.44 -2.83 -6.47
CA PHE A 107 16.64 -3.67 -7.35
C PHE A 107 15.49 -2.86 -7.97
N MET A 108 14.36 -2.71 -7.28
CA MET A 108 13.19 -2.00 -7.81
C MET A 108 12.26 -1.48 -6.69
N ALA A 109 11.42 -0.50 -7.04
CA ALA A 109 10.24 -0.09 -6.26
C ALA A 109 8.97 -0.51 -7.00
N GLN A 110 8.10 -1.29 -6.36
CA GLN A 110 6.86 -1.83 -6.94
C GLN A 110 5.64 -1.21 -6.28
N GLY A 111 4.69 -0.77 -7.12
CA GLY A 111 3.42 -0.17 -6.75
C GLY A 111 2.26 -0.72 -7.55
N GLY A 112 1.10 -0.04 -7.48
CA GLY A 112 -0.07 -0.32 -8.30
C GLY A 112 -1.03 -1.38 -7.74
N ASP A 113 -0.79 -1.89 -6.53
CA ASP A 113 -1.74 -2.72 -5.79
C ASP A 113 -2.43 -1.89 -4.70
N PRO A 114 -3.74 -1.60 -4.81
CA PRO A 114 -4.45 -0.79 -3.83
C PRO A 114 -4.55 -1.46 -2.45
N THR A 115 -4.35 -2.78 -2.35
CA THR A 115 -4.33 -3.48 -1.06
C THR A 115 -2.97 -3.41 -0.37
N GLY A 116 -1.90 -3.12 -1.13
CA GLY A 116 -0.54 -3.09 -0.63
C GLY A 116 0.03 -4.46 -0.25
N THR A 117 -0.58 -5.56 -0.73
CA THR A 117 -0.21 -6.95 -0.40
C THR A 117 0.49 -7.69 -1.52
N SER A 118 0.64 -7.09 -2.70
CA SER A 118 1.14 -7.69 -3.96
C SER A 118 0.22 -8.77 -4.55
N THR A 119 -1.04 -8.87 -4.13
CA THR A 119 -1.94 -9.95 -4.55
C THR A 119 -3.14 -9.48 -5.34
N PHE A 120 -3.43 -8.19 -5.36
CA PHE A 120 -4.61 -7.64 -6.02
C PHE A 120 -4.35 -7.39 -7.51
N GLY A 121 -5.39 -7.57 -8.31
CA GLY A 121 -5.44 -7.25 -9.73
C GLY A 121 -6.69 -6.45 -10.11
N PRO A 122 -6.72 -5.85 -11.29
CA PRO A 122 -7.84 -5.00 -11.74
C PRO A 122 -9.08 -5.80 -12.20
N GLY A 123 -9.05 -7.14 -12.10
CA GLY A 123 -10.12 -8.04 -12.54
C GLY A 123 -9.88 -8.69 -13.91
N TYR A 124 -8.83 -8.31 -14.60
CA TYR A 124 -8.42 -8.84 -15.89
C TYR A 124 -6.90 -8.95 -15.99
N PHE A 125 -6.43 -9.54 -17.08
CA PHE A 125 -5.01 -9.57 -17.45
C PHE A 125 -4.84 -9.13 -18.90
N ILE A 126 -3.67 -8.54 -19.18
CA ILE A 126 -3.18 -8.27 -20.54
C ILE A 126 -1.93 -9.12 -20.81
N ALA A 127 -1.67 -9.40 -22.09
CA ALA A 127 -0.50 -10.15 -22.53
C ALA A 127 0.79 -9.36 -22.29
N ASN A 128 1.92 -10.09 -22.23
CA ASN A 128 3.23 -9.47 -22.27
C ASN A 128 3.49 -8.82 -23.64
N GLU A 129 4.02 -7.60 -23.61
CA GLU A 129 4.61 -6.94 -24.78
C GLU A 129 6.11 -6.86 -24.55
N ILE A 130 6.84 -7.82 -25.11
CA ILE A 130 8.30 -7.87 -25.01
C ILE A 130 8.88 -7.00 -26.12
N THR A 131 9.56 -5.95 -25.73
CA THR A 131 10.17 -4.95 -26.62
C THR A 131 11.69 -5.06 -26.63
N GLU A 132 12.35 -4.23 -27.44
CA GLU A 132 13.81 -4.07 -27.42
C GLU A 132 14.31 -3.26 -26.20
N HIS A 133 13.39 -2.64 -25.46
CA HIS A 133 13.73 -1.93 -24.22
C HIS A 133 14.13 -2.90 -23.12
N THR A 134 15.17 -2.54 -22.39
CA THR A 134 15.75 -3.36 -21.30
C THR A 134 15.52 -2.72 -19.95
N HIS A 135 15.65 -3.52 -18.88
CA HIS A 135 15.49 -3.05 -17.51
C HIS A 135 16.73 -2.29 -17.02
N VAL A 136 17.00 -1.13 -17.61
CA VAL A 136 18.04 -0.20 -17.14
C VAL A 136 17.56 0.56 -15.89
N ALA A 137 18.43 1.37 -15.27
CA ALA A 137 18.03 2.26 -14.19
C ALA A 137 16.91 3.21 -14.66
N GLY A 138 15.83 3.33 -13.89
CA GLY A 138 14.66 4.13 -14.22
C GLY A 138 13.66 3.47 -15.18
N ALA A 139 13.93 2.29 -15.74
CA ALA A 139 12.94 1.57 -16.54
C ALA A 139 11.70 1.24 -15.70
N ILE A 140 10.50 1.57 -16.24
CA ILE A 140 9.24 1.12 -15.67
C ILE A 140 8.73 -0.09 -16.44
N SER A 141 8.30 -1.11 -15.71
CA SER A 141 7.86 -2.38 -16.26
C SER A 141 6.66 -2.94 -15.50
N MET A 142 5.82 -3.74 -16.18
CA MET A 142 4.68 -4.41 -15.53
C MET A 142 5.14 -5.57 -14.68
N ALA A 143 4.67 -5.61 -13.43
CA ALA A 143 4.76 -6.82 -12.62
C ALA A 143 3.69 -7.80 -13.07
N ASN A 144 4.04 -9.09 -13.17
CA ASN A 144 3.13 -10.14 -13.58
C ASN A 144 3.12 -11.33 -12.60
N SER A 145 2.07 -12.13 -12.67
CA SER A 145 1.92 -13.38 -11.91
C SER A 145 2.18 -14.64 -12.77
N GLY A 146 2.94 -14.49 -13.84
CA GLY A 146 3.26 -15.45 -14.87
C GLY A 146 3.13 -14.85 -16.26
N ALA A 147 3.53 -15.56 -17.31
CA ALA A 147 3.45 -15.10 -18.69
C ALA A 147 2.01 -14.68 -19.03
N ASP A 148 1.85 -13.52 -19.69
CA ASP A 148 0.56 -12.96 -20.12
C ASP A 148 -0.44 -12.70 -18.98
N ARG A 149 0.08 -12.42 -17.79
CA ARG A 149 -0.74 -12.12 -16.61
C ARG A 149 -0.35 -10.80 -15.96
N ASN A 150 -0.22 -9.75 -16.79
CA ASN A 150 -0.04 -8.38 -16.31
C ASN A 150 -1.41 -7.80 -15.93
N GLY A 151 -1.46 -7.08 -14.82
CA GLY A 151 -2.68 -6.43 -14.34
C GLY A 151 -2.51 -4.93 -14.15
N CYS A 152 -2.43 -4.50 -12.90
CA CYS A 152 -2.26 -3.10 -12.52
C CYS A 152 -0.90 -2.79 -11.88
N GLN A 153 -0.17 -3.81 -11.43
CA GLN A 153 1.07 -3.60 -10.69
C GLN A 153 2.23 -3.30 -11.64
N PHE A 154 3.05 -2.35 -11.26
CA PHE A 154 4.25 -1.93 -11.99
C PHE A 154 5.44 -1.82 -11.05
N PHE A 155 6.64 -1.80 -11.61
CA PHE A 155 7.86 -1.51 -10.85
C PHE A 155 8.80 -0.60 -11.63
N ILE A 156 9.62 0.17 -10.89
CA ILE A 156 10.65 1.05 -11.45
C ILE A 156 12.00 0.56 -10.93
N CYS A 157 12.96 0.35 -11.84
CA CYS A 157 14.26 -0.19 -11.53
C CYS A 157 15.20 0.87 -10.93
N TYR A 158 15.87 0.56 -9.83
CA TYR A 158 16.95 1.39 -9.27
C TYR A 158 18.26 1.31 -10.08
N ALA A 159 18.52 0.15 -10.65
CA ALA A 159 19.70 -0.17 -11.42
C ALA A 159 19.36 -1.16 -12.53
N ALA A 160 20.29 -1.43 -13.44
CA ALA A 160 20.08 -2.40 -14.50
C ALA A 160 19.77 -3.81 -13.94
N GLN A 161 18.72 -4.46 -14.48
CA GLN A 161 18.24 -5.78 -14.10
C GLN A 161 18.10 -6.70 -15.32
N PRO A 162 19.20 -7.05 -15.99
CA PRO A 162 19.14 -7.77 -17.28
C PRO A 162 18.51 -9.17 -17.17
N HIS A 163 18.41 -9.74 -15.98
CA HIS A 163 17.74 -11.03 -15.75
C HIS A 163 16.21 -10.97 -15.90
N LEU A 164 15.63 -9.76 -15.97
CA LEU A 164 14.20 -9.54 -16.21
C LEU A 164 13.87 -9.36 -17.70
N ASP A 165 14.88 -9.09 -18.53
CA ASP A 165 14.69 -8.85 -19.96
C ASP A 165 14.06 -10.08 -20.65
N GLY A 166 13.12 -9.81 -21.56
CA GLY A 166 12.37 -10.86 -22.25
C GLY A 166 11.28 -11.55 -21.42
N SER A 167 11.07 -11.17 -20.14
CA SER A 167 10.08 -11.77 -19.26
C SER A 167 9.01 -10.78 -18.78
N TYR A 168 9.32 -9.49 -18.79
CA TYR A 168 8.44 -8.42 -18.32
C TYR A 168 8.34 -7.33 -19.38
N SER A 169 7.18 -6.67 -19.46
CA SER A 169 6.89 -5.59 -20.41
C SER A 169 7.48 -4.28 -19.92
N VAL A 170 8.63 -3.87 -20.45
CA VAL A 170 9.15 -2.51 -20.24
C VAL A 170 8.32 -1.57 -21.10
N PHE A 171 7.66 -0.58 -20.50
CA PHE A 171 6.73 0.30 -21.19
C PHE A 171 7.00 1.79 -21.01
N GLY A 172 8.14 2.13 -20.39
CA GLY A 172 8.56 3.53 -20.23
C GLY A 172 9.89 3.67 -19.49
N GLN A 173 10.32 4.92 -19.34
CA GLN A 173 11.56 5.30 -18.72
C GLN A 173 11.39 6.53 -17.82
N LEU A 174 11.95 6.50 -16.63
CA LEU A 174 12.04 7.65 -15.73
C LEU A 174 12.96 8.70 -16.35
N THR A 175 12.44 9.91 -16.53
CA THR A 175 13.17 11.07 -17.06
C THR A 175 13.57 12.03 -15.96
N GLU A 176 12.75 12.14 -14.89
CA GLU A 176 13.05 12.99 -13.74
C GLU A 176 12.64 12.30 -12.44
N GLY A 177 13.34 12.60 -11.32
CA GLY A 177 12.98 12.09 -9.99
C GLY A 177 13.71 10.82 -9.58
N MET A 178 14.88 10.50 -10.13
CA MET A 178 15.69 9.37 -9.66
C MET A 178 16.06 9.51 -8.17
N ASP A 179 16.33 10.71 -7.70
CA ASP A 179 16.58 11.02 -6.29
C ASP A 179 15.32 10.77 -5.42
N VAL A 180 14.13 11.05 -5.95
CA VAL A 180 12.84 10.71 -5.29
C VAL A 180 12.68 9.20 -5.22
N LEU A 181 12.94 8.48 -6.33
CA LEU A 181 12.91 7.02 -6.37
C LEU A 181 13.84 6.42 -5.30
N GLU A 182 15.08 6.91 -5.23
CA GLU A 182 16.10 6.46 -4.26
C GLU A 182 15.73 6.79 -2.81
N SER A 183 14.90 7.80 -2.58
CA SER A 183 14.41 8.21 -1.26
C SER A 183 13.28 7.34 -0.72
N LEU A 184 12.67 6.48 -1.55
CA LEU A 184 11.56 5.62 -1.13
C LEU A 184 11.99 4.69 0.01
N THR A 185 11.11 4.53 0.98
CA THR A 185 11.38 3.74 2.19
C THR A 185 11.45 2.25 1.86
N PRO A 186 12.56 1.56 2.15
CA PRO A 186 12.66 0.12 1.94
C PRO A 186 11.53 -0.63 2.64
N ARG A 187 10.87 -1.54 1.91
CA ARG A 187 9.70 -2.26 2.41
C ARG A 187 9.56 -3.65 1.78
N ASP A 188 9.25 -4.62 2.61
CA ASP A 188 8.81 -5.96 2.21
C ASP A 188 7.37 -6.16 2.69
N PRO A 189 6.39 -6.37 1.81
CA PRO A 189 4.98 -6.51 2.19
C PRO A 189 4.70 -7.71 3.10
N SER A 190 5.57 -8.73 3.09
CA SER A 190 5.42 -9.93 3.92
C SER A 190 5.75 -9.70 5.40
N THR A 191 6.55 -8.68 5.70
CA THR A 191 7.05 -8.38 7.06
C THR A 191 6.70 -6.98 7.55
N ALA A 192 6.26 -6.10 6.65
CA ALA A 192 6.00 -4.71 6.97
C ALA A 192 4.79 -4.55 7.89
N THR A 193 4.96 -3.73 8.93
CA THR A 193 3.92 -3.39 9.91
C THR A 193 3.31 -2.00 9.69
N VAL A 194 3.87 -1.23 8.73
CA VAL A 194 3.41 0.11 8.37
C VAL A 194 3.18 0.19 6.86
N PRO A 195 2.33 1.12 6.38
CA PRO A 195 2.15 1.37 4.94
C PRO A 195 3.48 1.74 4.26
N GLY A 196 3.55 1.55 2.95
CA GLY A 196 4.63 2.09 2.11
C GLY A 196 4.42 3.57 1.80
N ASP A 197 5.40 4.18 1.12
CA ASP A 197 5.28 5.57 0.65
C ASP A 197 4.10 5.69 -0.32
N THR A 198 3.27 6.72 -0.10
CA THR A 198 2.01 6.89 -0.82
C THR A 198 2.23 7.41 -2.24
N ILE A 199 1.55 6.80 -3.20
CA ILE A 199 1.28 7.36 -4.52
C ILE A 199 0.04 8.24 -4.35
N VAL A 200 0.22 9.56 -4.34
CA VAL A 200 -0.89 10.51 -4.17
C VAL A 200 -1.85 10.40 -5.34
N ARG A 201 -1.31 10.41 -6.56
CA ARG A 201 -2.01 10.17 -7.83
C ARG A 201 -1.01 9.97 -8.96
N ILE A 202 -1.52 9.52 -10.12
CA ILE A 202 -0.77 9.49 -11.38
C ILE A 202 -1.52 10.34 -12.40
N THR A 203 -0.85 11.31 -12.99
CA THR A 203 -1.38 12.16 -14.07
C THR A 203 -0.72 11.81 -15.40
N ILE A 204 -1.48 11.89 -16.48
CA ILE A 204 -1.02 11.59 -17.83
C ILE A 204 -1.15 12.85 -18.69
N GLU A 205 -0.08 13.19 -19.37
CA GLU A 205 -0.05 14.23 -20.41
C GLU A 205 0.19 13.57 -21.77
N GLU A 206 -0.52 14.03 -22.78
CA GLU A 206 -0.46 13.58 -24.18
C GLU A 206 -0.04 14.74 -25.06
N ASP A 207 1.05 14.59 -25.84
CA ASP A 207 1.62 15.59 -26.75
C ASP A 207 1.50 15.18 -28.23
#